data_c807e8279f38f869714fd8685a44d85b
#
_entry.id   c807e8279f38f869714fd8685a44d85b
#
_cell.length_a   1.000
_cell.length_b   1.000
_cell.length_c   1.000
_cell.angle_alpha   90.00
_cell.angle_beta   90.00
_cell.angle_gamma   90.00
#
_symmetry.space_group_name_H-M   'P 1'
#
loop_
_entity.id
_entity.type
_entity.pdbx_description
1 polymer ?
#
loop_
_entity_poly.entity_id
_entity_poly.type
_entity_poly.pdbx_seq_one_letter_code
_entity_poly.pdbx_strand_id
1 'polypeptide(L)'
;MATRTLMLAAALGLSGALLAGCGDDGSDSDTEETTQNGETSSQASEEQASDNASDTNGEGDKQTASVEPVNLIFGTGGTGGTYYPIGGALKGVFEASDLVDGVQVVSTGASVQNINNITDGLNQIAIVMSDVAYDAVNGENQFDGDPADIQALAGLYPNVVQVVATEDSGIESIADLEGKRVGVGKVGSGVEQSAAKVIESAGLSYDDLAQVSHTGYADSVTGMSNGNIDAAFFTSGVPNSSITGLMQSTDITFVPVSGDVADKLLEAYPYYETYTLPAGAPERYDLGEEVDTVAIRNMLIVSSDMRDDVAEELTQRFYDYLNSENVSVGALKQFDPDSMNQKLVAPVHPGAQEFYDSLSSEDGEADDTSSEDSADDAQS
;
A
#
# COMPACT_ATOMS: atom_id res chain seq x y z
N MET A 1 -59.09 -2.05 28.95
CA MET A 1 -59.78 -0.78 29.18
C MET A 1 -58.83 0.34 28.78
N ALA A 2 -59.14 0.88 27.71
CA ALA A 2 -59.41 2.29 27.39
C ALA A 2 -58.14 3.16 27.40
N THR A 3 -57.77 3.98 26.51
CA THR A 3 -58.33 4.56 25.30
C THR A 3 -57.29 5.58 24.79
N ARG A 4 -56.98 5.57 23.51
CA ARG A 4 -56.89 6.66 22.55
C ARG A 4 -56.39 8.03 23.02
N THR A 5 -55.46 8.66 22.31
CA THR A 5 -55.91 9.72 21.36
C THR A 5 -54.75 10.14 20.43
N LEU A 6 -55.07 10.16 19.20
CA LEU A 6 -54.48 10.73 18.00
C LEU A 6 -54.56 12.27 18.05
N MET A 7 -53.55 13.03 17.63
CA MET A 7 -53.82 14.30 16.91
C MET A 7 -52.69 14.69 15.98
N LEU A 8 -53.10 14.87 14.78
CA LEU A 8 -52.51 15.39 13.58
C LEU A 8 -52.66 16.93 13.58
N ALA A 9 -51.64 17.69 13.14
CA ALA A 9 -51.86 18.97 12.50
C ALA A 9 -50.67 19.41 11.66
N ALA A 10 -50.92 19.57 10.39
CA ALA A 10 -50.09 20.21 9.38
C ALA A 10 -50.34 21.73 9.39
N ALA A 11 -49.33 22.51 9.02
CA ALA A 11 -49.56 23.81 8.36
C ALA A 11 -48.33 24.27 7.55
N LEU A 12 -48.62 24.57 6.31
CA LEU A 12 -47.81 25.23 5.28
C LEU A 12 -47.43 26.66 5.68
N GLY A 13 -46.34 27.16 5.14
CA GLY A 13 -46.02 28.59 5.06
C GLY A 13 -44.95 28.90 4.01
N LEU A 14 -45.42 29.22 2.80
CA LEU A 14 -44.66 29.84 1.70
C LEU A 14 -44.51 31.35 1.97
N SER A 15 -43.33 31.93 1.62
CA SER A 15 -43.11 33.33 1.14
C SER A 15 -41.61 33.53 1.02
N GLY A 16 -40.93 33.78 -0.03
CA GLY A 16 -41.04 34.63 -1.18
C GLY A 16 -40.57 36.06 -0.94
N ALA A 17 -39.28 36.42 -1.27
CA ALA A 17 -38.96 37.79 -1.65
C ALA A 17 -37.63 37.86 -2.42
N LEU A 18 -37.73 38.27 -3.66
CA LEU A 18 -36.72 38.78 -4.57
C LEU A 18 -36.26 40.18 -4.14
N LEU A 19 -35.00 40.50 -4.24
CA LEU A 19 -34.52 41.86 -4.44
C LEU A 19 -33.32 41.85 -5.39
N ALA A 20 -33.53 42.43 -6.55
CA ALA A 20 -32.58 42.81 -7.56
C ALA A 20 -31.90 44.12 -7.16
N GLY A 21 -30.61 44.26 -7.50
CA GLY A 21 -29.87 45.51 -7.45
C GLY A 21 -28.91 45.60 -8.62
N CYS A 22 -29.23 46.46 -9.58
CA CYS A 22 -28.45 46.87 -10.75
C CYS A 22 -27.39 47.90 -10.39
N GLY A 23 -26.33 47.96 -11.23
CA GLY A 23 -25.38 49.05 -11.44
C GLY A 23 -24.28 48.53 -12.35
N ASP A 24 -24.26 48.72 -13.54
CA ASP A 24 -24.09 49.66 -14.64
C ASP A 24 -22.71 50.34 -14.69
N ASP A 25 -22.08 50.17 -15.79
CA ASP A 25 -21.27 50.91 -16.75
C ASP A 25 -20.18 50.03 -17.35
N GLY A 26 -20.07 49.76 -18.63
CA GLY A 26 -20.22 50.48 -19.86
C GLY A 26 -18.97 50.37 -20.71
N SER A 27 -19.03 49.75 -21.87
CA SER A 27 -18.50 50.19 -23.15
C SER A 27 -18.31 49.04 -24.16
N ASP A 28 -19.14 49.18 -25.17
CA ASP A 28 -19.11 48.79 -26.56
C ASP A 28 -17.82 48.33 -27.22
N SER A 29 -17.92 47.28 -28.05
CA SER A 29 -17.77 47.36 -29.52
C SER A 29 -18.10 46.03 -30.20
N ASP A 30 -19.09 46.07 -31.03
CA ASP A 30 -19.44 45.31 -32.23
C ASP A 30 -18.25 44.65 -33.00
N THR A 31 -18.39 43.48 -33.65
CA THR A 31 -19.12 43.27 -34.91
C THR A 31 -18.96 41.80 -35.41
N GLU A 32 -20.11 41.20 -35.74
CA GLU A 32 -20.43 40.37 -36.90
C GLU A 32 -19.94 38.94 -37.11
N GLU A 33 -20.93 38.09 -37.24
CA GLU A 33 -21.07 36.81 -37.93
C GLU A 33 -20.44 36.74 -39.32
N THR A 34 -19.94 35.54 -39.65
CA THR A 34 -20.32 34.92 -40.93
C THR A 34 -20.07 33.41 -40.94
N THR A 35 -21.15 32.69 -41.12
CA THR A 35 -21.23 31.29 -41.60
C THR A 35 -20.78 31.19 -43.03
N GLN A 36 -20.06 30.08 -43.44
CA GLN A 36 -20.46 29.28 -44.61
C GLN A 36 -19.70 27.97 -44.75
N ASN A 37 -20.46 26.96 -45.09
CA ASN A 37 -20.18 25.62 -45.57
C ASN A 37 -19.27 25.58 -46.80
N GLY A 38 -18.61 24.42 -47.00
CA GLY A 38 -18.02 24.04 -48.29
C GLY A 38 -17.42 22.64 -48.27
N GLU A 39 -18.18 21.67 -48.73
CA GLU A 39 -17.79 20.28 -49.04
C GLU A 39 -16.87 20.16 -50.24
N THR A 40 -16.30 18.94 -50.36
CA THR A 40 -15.81 18.22 -51.56
C THR A 40 -14.36 18.53 -52.00
N SER A 41 -13.49 17.62 -52.28
CA SER A 41 -13.53 16.30 -52.93
C SER A 41 -12.13 15.68 -53.01
N SER A 42 -12.10 14.37 -53.10
CA SER A 42 -11.06 13.44 -53.52
C SER A 42 -10.21 13.88 -54.71
N GLN A 43 -8.92 13.52 -54.69
CA GLN A 43 -8.31 12.84 -55.87
C GLN A 43 -7.02 12.12 -55.50
N ALA A 44 -6.98 10.85 -55.85
CA ALA A 44 -5.83 9.96 -55.90
C ALA A 44 -4.90 10.38 -57.05
N SER A 45 -3.61 10.15 -56.90
CA SER A 45 -2.69 9.95 -58.04
C SER A 45 -1.61 8.94 -57.64
N GLU A 46 -1.59 7.90 -58.43
CA GLU A 46 -0.66 6.79 -58.44
C GLU A 46 0.70 7.16 -59.09
N GLU A 47 1.69 6.31 -58.69
CA GLU A 47 2.89 5.88 -59.45
C GLU A 47 4.00 6.87 -59.80
N GLN A 48 5.21 6.57 -59.30
CA GLN A 48 6.30 6.05 -60.15
C GLN A 48 7.44 5.44 -59.32
N ALA A 49 7.71 4.18 -59.63
CA ALA A 49 8.94 3.46 -59.26
C ALA A 49 10.17 4.06 -59.92
N SER A 50 11.27 4.08 -59.19
CA SER A 50 12.60 4.15 -59.82
C SER A 50 13.60 3.37 -58.97
N ASP A 51 14.01 2.23 -59.47
CA ASP A 51 15.18 1.44 -59.07
C ASP A 51 16.42 2.30 -59.04
N ASN A 52 17.17 2.24 -57.95
CA ASN A 52 18.62 2.40 -58.04
C ASN A 52 19.29 1.58 -56.92
N ALA A 53 19.81 0.43 -57.32
CA ALA A 53 20.72 -0.37 -56.54
C ALA A 53 22.07 0.36 -56.42
N SER A 54 22.54 0.57 -55.20
CA SER A 54 23.95 0.81 -54.92
C SER A 54 24.31 0.13 -53.60
N ASP A 55 25.05 -0.93 -53.72
CA ASP A 55 25.87 -1.58 -52.72
C ASP A 55 26.72 -0.56 -51.97
N THR A 56 26.54 -0.44 -50.67
CA THR A 56 27.57 0.04 -49.76
C THR A 56 27.48 -0.76 -48.47
N ASN A 57 28.47 -1.60 -48.29
CA ASN A 57 28.86 -2.16 -46.97
C ASN A 57 28.93 -1.02 -45.96
N GLY A 58 28.04 -1.02 -44.99
CA GLY A 58 28.06 -0.17 -43.81
C GLY A 58 27.88 -1.06 -42.57
N GLU A 59 28.92 -1.07 -41.77
CA GLU A 59 28.91 -1.63 -40.42
C GLU A 59 27.59 -1.23 -39.74
N GLY A 60 26.84 -2.25 -39.32
CA GLY A 60 25.60 -2.06 -38.59
C GLY A 60 25.93 -1.45 -37.24
N ASP A 61 25.76 -0.13 -37.11
CA ASP A 61 25.44 0.50 -35.85
C ASP A 61 24.18 -0.21 -35.36
N LYS A 62 24.33 -1.01 -34.32
CA LYS A 62 23.22 -1.42 -33.47
C LYS A 62 22.72 -0.13 -32.84
N GLN A 63 21.76 0.50 -33.50
CA GLN A 63 20.94 1.51 -32.91
C GLN A 63 20.22 0.81 -31.77
N THR A 64 20.78 0.91 -30.57
CA THR A 64 20.06 0.60 -29.34
C THR A 64 18.84 1.51 -29.38
N ALA A 65 17.67 0.93 -29.60
CA ALA A 65 16.42 1.64 -29.44
C ALA A 65 16.46 2.25 -28.03
N SER A 66 16.46 3.57 -27.92
CA SER A 66 16.37 4.25 -26.65
C SER A 66 15.03 3.82 -26.03
N VAL A 67 15.10 3.03 -24.98
CA VAL A 67 13.92 2.59 -24.23
C VAL A 67 13.37 3.83 -23.55
N GLU A 68 12.10 4.19 -23.80
CA GLU A 68 11.49 5.38 -23.18
C GLU A 68 11.32 5.14 -21.68
N PRO A 69 11.72 6.12 -20.82
CA PRO A 69 11.50 6.04 -19.39
C PRO A 69 10.01 5.98 -19.05
N VAL A 70 9.68 5.37 -17.91
CA VAL A 70 8.30 5.22 -17.43
C VAL A 70 7.98 6.23 -16.34
N ASN A 71 6.71 6.64 -16.26
CA ASN A 71 6.18 7.38 -15.13
C ASN A 71 5.52 6.40 -14.15
N LEU A 72 5.83 6.51 -12.87
CA LEU A 72 5.32 5.64 -11.82
C LEU A 72 4.34 6.40 -10.93
N ILE A 73 3.10 5.92 -10.84
CA ILE A 73 2.17 6.31 -9.77
C ILE A 73 2.28 5.24 -8.69
N PHE A 74 2.77 5.65 -7.52
CA PHE A 74 3.06 4.77 -6.40
C PHE A 74 1.92 4.78 -5.38
N GLY A 75 1.10 3.73 -5.38
CA GLY A 75 0.01 3.52 -4.44
C GLY A 75 0.52 3.17 -3.04
N THR A 76 0.12 3.94 -2.04
CA THR A 76 0.55 3.75 -0.65
C THR A 76 -0.65 3.45 0.26
N GLY A 77 -0.88 4.25 1.29
CA GLY A 77 -1.99 4.16 2.22
C GLY A 77 -2.30 5.54 2.79
N GLY A 78 -3.05 5.59 3.88
CA GLY A 78 -3.29 6.85 4.58
C GLY A 78 -1.98 7.45 5.12
N THR A 79 -1.92 8.79 5.19
CA THR A 79 -0.71 9.54 5.60
C THR A 79 -0.28 9.28 7.06
N GLY A 80 -1.17 8.76 7.91
CA GLY A 80 -0.86 8.33 9.29
C GLY A 80 -0.30 6.89 9.39
N GLY A 81 -0.17 6.17 8.26
CA GLY A 81 0.40 4.83 8.19
C GLY A 81 1.85 4.83 7.70
N THR A 82 2.47 3.65 7.71
CA THR A 82 3.88 3.47 7.34
C THR A 82 4.10 3.47 5.81
N TYR A 83 3.11 3.11 5.00
CA TYR A 83 3.26 3.04 3.54
C TYR A 83 3.57 4.40 2.89
N TYR A 84 2.89 5.47 3.33
CA TYR A 84 3.06 6.79 2.75
C TYR A 84 4.49 7.35 2.91
N PRO A 85 5.10 7.35 4.11
CA PRO A 85 6.50 7.74 4.26
C PRO A 85 7.48 6.83 3.53
N ILE A 86 7.19 5.52 3.37
CA ILE A 86 8.02 4.63 2.54
C ILE A 86 7.95 5.05 1.08
N GLY A 87 6.75 5.28 0.52
CA GLY A 87 6.62 5.80 -0.83
C GLY A 87 7.38 7.11 -1.03
N GLY A 88 7.32 8.02 -0.05
CA GLY A 88 8.09 9.25 -0.05
C GLY A 88 9.60 9.05 -0.07
N ALA A 89 10.12 8.08 0.69
CA ALA A 89 11.54 7.73 0.69
C ALA A 89 11.98 7.07 -0.63
N LEU A 90 11.18 6.12 -1.15
CA LEU A 90 11.49 5.40 -2.38
C LEU A 90 11.32 6.24 -3.64
N LYS A 91 10.52 7.33 -3.59
CA LYS A 91 10.38 8.26 -4.71
C LYS A 91 11.75 8.69 -5.27
N GLY A 92 12.61 9.25 -4.43
CA GLY A 92 13.93 9.71 -4.88
C GLY A 92 14.88 8.57 -5.27
N VAL A 93 14.69 7.37 -4.70
CA VAL A 93 15.47 6.17 -5.04
C VAL A 93 15.15 5.71 -6.45
N PHE A 94 13.86 5.67 -6.81
CA PHE A 94 13.41 5.24 -8.14
C PHE A 94 13.63 6.31 -9.21
N GLU A 95 13.43 7.60 -8.88
CA GLU A 95 13.71 8.72 -9.79
C GLU A 95 15.21 8.89 -10.14
N ALA A 96 16.10 8.22 -9.39
CA ALA A 96 17.52 8.20 -9.74
C ALA A 96 17.85 7.24 -10.91
N SER A 97 16.89 6.46 -11.41
CA SER A 97 17.03 5.59 -12.57
C SER A 97 16.81 6.35 -13.88
N ASP A 98 17.63 6.07 -14.90
CA ASP A 98 17.40 6.56 -16.25
C ASP A 98 16.16 5.92 -16.93
N LEU A 99 15.63 4.83 -16.36
CA LEU A 99 14.41 4.15 -16.82
C LEU A 99 13.13 4.76 -16.25
N VAL A 100 13.22 5.73 -15.30
CA VAL A 100 12.09 6.35 -14.61
C VAL A 100 12.09 7.86 -14.85
N ASP A 101 11.06 8.38 -15.53
CA ASP A 101 10.90 9.82 -15.79
C ASP A 101 10.39 10.58 -14.55
N GLY A 102 9.57 9.93 -13.72
CA GLY A 102 9.07 10.51 -12.48
C GLY A 102 8.25 9.54 -11.65
N VAL A 103 8.16 9.83 -10.33
CA VAL A 103 7.37 9.07 -9.36
C VAL A 103 6.38 9.99 -8.66
N GLN A 104 5.10 9.66 -8.75
CA GLN A 104 4.04 10.31 -7.99
C GLN A 104 3.55 9.42 -6.86
N VAL A 105 3.82 9.80 -5.62
CA VAL A 105 3.32 9.09 -4.43
C VAL A 105 1.89 9.51 -4.14
N VAL A 106 0.97 8.54 -4.08
CA VAL A 106 -0.46 8.78 -3.83
C VAL A 106 -0.92 8.10 -2.55
N SER A 107 -1.70 8.84 -1.74
CA SER A 107 -2.40 8.28 -0.60
C SER A 107 -3.67 7.58 -1.06
N THR A 108 -3.89 6.37 -0.59
CA THR A 108 -5.01 5.50 -0.99
C THR A 108 -5.74 4.94 0.23
N GLY A 109 -6.72 4.04 0.00
CA GLY A 109 -7.31 3.17 1.01
C GLY A 109 -6.45 1.96 1.38
N ALA A 110 -5.22 1.87 0.87
CA ALA A 110 -4.27 0.77 1.02
C ALA A 110 -4.61 -0.49 0.21
N SER A 111 -4.34 -1.70 0.73
CA SER A 111 -4.06 -2.92 -0.03
C SER A 111 -5.06 -3.26 -1.14
N VAL A 112 -6.36 -3.36 -0.85
CA VAL A 112 -7.38 -3.71 -1.88
C VAL A 112 -7.48 -2.63 -2.95
N GLN A 113 -7.54 -1.35 -2.52
CA GLN A 113 -7.59 -0.24 -3.48
C GLN A 113 -6.31 -0.17 -4.33
N ASN A 114 -5.15 -0.47 -3.75
CA ASN A 114 -3.87 -0.47 -4.48
C ASN A 114 -3.83 -1.54 -5.56
N ILE A 115 -4.31 -2.75 -5.25
CA ILE A 115 -4.39 -3.85 -6.21
C ILE A 115 -5.36 -3.49 -7.34
N ASN A 116 -6.57 -3.02 -7.01
CA ASN A 116 -7.54 -2.58 -8.01
C ASN A 116 -6.96 -1.47 -8.91
N ASN A 117 -6.25 -0.50 -8.32
CA ASN A 117 -5.62 0.57 -9.08
C ASN A 117 -4.52 0.06 -10.02
N ILE A 118 -3.76 -0.98 -9.64
CA ILE A 118 -2.78 -1.62 -10.54
C ILE A 118 -3.51 -2.32 -11.68
N THR A 119 -4.54 -3.11 -11.38
CA THR A 119 -5.35 -3.81 -12.39
C THR A 119 -6.01 -2.84 -13.37
N ASP A 120 -6.45 -1.68 -12.87
CA ASP A 120 -7.05 -0.60 -13.69
C ASP A 120 -6.00 0.28 -14.42
N GLY A 121 -4.69 0.04 -14.21
CA GLY A 121 -3.60 0.84 -14.79
C GLY A 121 -3.43 2.23 -14.16
N LEU A 122 -4.09 2.50 -13.04
CA LEU A 122 -4.03 3.77 -12.31
C LEU A 122 -2.79 3.90 -11.42
N ASN A 123 -2.21 2.79 -10.99
CA ASN A 123 -0.92 2.71 -10.32
C ASN A 123 0.00 1.78 -11.11
N GLN A 124 1.29 2.06 -11.12
CA GLN A 124 2.30 1.17 -11.71
C GLN A 124 3.00 0.34 -10.64
N ILE A 125 3.06 0.85 -9.42
CA ILE A 125 3.69 0.21 -8.27
C ILE A 125 2.89 0.50 -7.01
N ALA A 126 2.83 -0.43 -6.07
CA ALA A 126 2.12 -0.24 -4.80
C ALA A 126 2.68 -1.08 -3.65
N ILE A 127 2.36 -0.68 -2.42
CA ILE A 127 2.60 -1.49 -1.21
C ILE A 127 1.27 -2.11 -0.78
N VAL A 128 1.30 -3.42 -0.50
CA VAL A 128 0.14 -4.19 -0.05
C VAL A 128 0.53 -5.17 1.05
N MET A 129 -0.44 -5.64 1.80
CA MET A 129 -0.26 -6.76 2.75
C MET A 129 -0.34 -8.09 2.01
N SER A 130 0.42 -9.08 2.46
CA SER A 130 0.49 -10.39 1.80
C SER A 130 -0.83 -11.15 1.81
N ASP A 131 -1.67 -11.02 2.85
CA ASP A 131 -2.99 -11.66 2.86
C ASP A 131 -3.88 -11.16 1.72
N VAL A 132 -3.89 -9.83 1.52
CA VAL A 132 -4.68 -9.21 0.44
C VAL A 132 -4.10 -9.53 -0.93
N ALA A 133 -2.76 -9.60 -1.04
CA ALA A 133 -2.11 -10.05 -2.28
C ALA A 133 -2.43 -11.53 -2.60
N TYR A 134 -2.44 -12.38 -1.57
CA TYR A 134 -2.84 -13.79 -1.71
C TYR A 134 -4.28 -13.91 -2.19
N ASP A 135 -5.22 -13.25 -1.52
CA ASP A 135 -6.63 -13.23 -1.91
C ASP A 135 -6.79 -12.75 -3.36
N ALA A 136 -6.04 -11.72 -3.75
CA ALA A 136 -6.13 -11.14 -5.08
C ALA A 136 -5.64 -12.10 -6.18
N VAL A 137 -4.47 -12.71 -6.04
CA VAL A 137 -3.94 -13.62 -7.07
C VAL A 137 -4.73 -14.93 -7.18
N ASN A 138 -5.45 -15.31 -6.11
CA ASN A 138 -6.31 -16.50 -6.11
C ASN A 138 -7.78 -16.21 -6.46
N GLY A 139 -8.17 -14.93 -6.58
CA GLY A 139 -9.56 -14.53 -6.82
C GLY A 139 -10.47 -14.89 -5.64
N GLU A 140 -10.00 -14.67 -4.42
CA GLU A 140 -10.71 -15.00 -3.18
C GLU A 140 -11.22 -13.73 -2.48
N ASN A 141 -12.14 -13.89 -1.55
CA ASN A 141 -12.70 -12.81 -0.72
C ASN A 141 -13.21 -11.62 -1.54
N GLN A 142 -12.55 -10.47 -1.46
CA GLN A 142 -12.95 -9.23 -2.16
C GLN A 142 -12.65 -9.26 -3.67
N PHE A 143 -11.90 -10.28 -4.13
CA PHE A 143 -11.56 -10.51 -5.53
C PHE A 143 -12.28 -11.75 -6.08
N ASP A 144 -13.40 -12.18 -5.44
CA ASP A 144 -14.11 -13.41 -5.76
C ASP A 144 -14.47 -13.53 -7.24
N GLY A 145 -13.86 -14.52 -7.90
CA GLY A 145 -14.03 -14.82 -9.31
C GLY A 145 -13.29 -13.91 -10.29
N ASP A 146 -12.48 -12.95 -9.81
CA ASP A 146 -11.68 -12.02 -10.63
C ASP A 146 -10.24 -11.92 -10.11
N PRO A 147 -9.37 -12.90 -10.37
CA PRO A 147 -7.98 -12.87 -9.94
C PRO A 147 -7.22 -11.67 -10.52
N ALA A 148 -6.49 -10.95 -9.68
CA ALA A 148 -5.67 -9.83 -10.10
C ALA A 148 -4.34 -10.29 -10.69
N ASP A 149 -3.95 -9.68 -11.82
CA ASP A 149 -2.69 -9.95 -12.50
C ASP A 149 -1.59 -9.02 -11.95
N ILE A 150 -1.15 -9.34 -10.72
CA ILE A 150 -0.10 -8.62 -10.01
C ILE A 150 1.10 -9.53 -9.75
N GLN A 151 2.28 -8.93 -9.72
CA GLN A 151 3.54 -9.61 -9.41
C GLN A 151 4.34 -8.87 -8.34
N ALA A 152 5.10 -9.61 -7.56
CA ALA A 152 5.93 -9.08 -6.50
C ALA A 152 7.29 -8.62 -7.04
N LEU A 153 7.71 -7.41 -6.64
CA LEU A 153 9.11 -7.01 -6.72
C LEU A 153 9.87 -7.48 -5.48
N ALA A 154 9.29 -7.28 -4.29
CA ALA A 154 9.95 -7.57 -3.03
C ALA A 154 8.97 -7.77 -1.88
N GLY A 155 9.36 -8.57 -0.90
CA GLY A 155 8.83 -8.50 0.46
C GLY A 155 9.35 -7.26 1.18
N LEU A 156 8.59 -6.78 2.15
CA LEU A 156 8.93 -5.64 2.99
C LEU A 156 8.86 -6.05 4.48
N TYR A 157 9.01 -5.07 5.34
CA TYR A 157 8.92 -5.20 6.79
C TYR A 157 7.61 -5.89 7.25
N PRO A 158 7.62 -6.53 8.44
CA PRO A 158 6.39 -7.08 9.02
C PRO A 158 5.43 -5.95 9.42
N ASN A 159 4.20 -6.07 8.98
CA ASN A 159 3.08 -5.22 9.39
C ASN A 159 2.46 -5.83 10.65
N VAL A 160 2.68 -5.19 11.79
CA VAL A 160 2.28 -5.71 13.10
C VAL A 160 0.84 -5.32 13.39
N VAL A 161 0.04 -6.28 13.80
CA VAL A 161 -1.33 -6.02 14.30
C VAL A 161 -1.23 -5.43 15.70
N GLN A 162 -1.57 -4.16 15.82
CA GLN A 162 -1.54 -3.41 17.08
C GLN A 162 -2.97 -3.03 17.43
N VAL A 163 -3.55 -3.73 18.40
CA VAL A 163 -4.87 -3.40 18.92
C VAL A 163 -4.66 -2.49 20.12
N VAL A 164 -5.15 -1.27 20.02
CA VAL A 164 -4.98 -0.23 21.04
C VAL A 164 -6.35 0.09 21.63
N ALA A 165 -6.45 0.09 22.94
CA ALA A 165 -7.67 0.44 23.67
C ALA A 165 -7.42 1.63 24.61
N THR A 166 -8.46 2.43 24.90
CA THR A 166 -8.38 3.42 25.98
C THR A 166 -8.42 2.70 27.32
N GLU A 167 -7.63 3.12 28.32
CA GLU A 167 -7.61 2.46 29.63
C GLU A 167 -8.99 2.43 30.29
N ASP A 168 -9.78 3.50 30.14
CA ASP A 168 -11.14 3.61 30.69
C ASP A 168 -12.13 2.59 30.07
N SER A 169 -11.80 1.99 28.93
CA SER A 169 -12.66 0.99 28.27
C SER A 169 -12.70 -0.35 28.98
N GLY A 170 -11.64 -0.66 29.77
CA GLY A 170 -11.49 -1.94 30.46
C GLY A 170 -11.29 -3.13 29.53
N ILE A 171 -10.78 -2.92 28.31
CA ILE A 171 -10.46 -3.96 27.33
C ILE A 171 -9.06 -4.47 27.62
N GLU A 172 -8.91 -5.75 27.98
CA GLU A 172 -7.64 -6.41 28.26
C GLU A 172 -7.34 -7.55 27.26
N SER A 173 -8.35 -8.02 26.53
CA SER A 173 -8.25 -9.10 25.55
C SER A 173 -9.13 -8.83 24.33
N ILE A 174 -8.91 -9.57 23.22
CA ILE A 174 -9.76 -9.46 22.02
C ILE A 174 -11.21 -9.86 22.32
N ALA A 175 -11.45 -10.77 23.25
CA ALA A 175 -12.81 -11.15 23.65
C ALA A 175 -13.59 -9.99 24.32
N ASP A 176 -12.91 -9.05 24.98
CA ASP A 176 -13.52 -7.89 25.62
C ASP A 176 -14.01 -6.82 24.62
N LEU A 177 -13.77 -7.02 23.32
CA LEU A 177 -14.32 -6.17 22.26
C LEU A 177 -15.83 -6.34 22.09
N GLU A 178 -16.42 -7.43 22.62
CA GLU A 178 -17.88 -7.62 22.63
C GLU A 178 -18.58 -6.41 23.28
N GLY A 179 -19.55 -5.83 22.57
CA GLY A 179 -20.29 -4.66 23.01
C GLY A 179 -19.51 -3.35 23.05
N LYS A 180 -18.29 -3.28 22.49
CA LYS A 180 -17.46 -2.07 22.42
C LYS A 180 -17.55 -1.37 21.06
N ARG A 181 -17.13 -0.10 21.02
CA ARG A 181 -17.03 0.71 19.79
C ARG A 181 -15.60 0.57 19.25
N VAL A 182 -15.47 -0.07 18.08
CA VAL A 182 -14.16 -0.48 17.57
C VAL A 182 -13.87 0.16 16.21
N GLY A 183 -12.70 0.76 16.07
CA GLY A 183 -12.13 1.22 14.80
C GLY A 183 -11.42 0.05 14.11
N VAL A 184 -11.94 -0.37 12.95
CA VAL A 184 -11.44 -1.57 12.25
C VAL A 184 -10.64 -1.27 10.98
N GLY A 185 -10.37 0.00 10.69
CA GLY A 185 -9.74 0.41 9.43
C GLY A 185 -10.76 0.80 8.36
N LYS A 186 -10.29 1.42 7.27
CA LYS A 186 -11.15 1.79 6.13
C LYS A 186 -11.67 0.56 5.42
N VAL A 187 -12.88 0.64 4.89
CA VAL A 187 -13.42 -0.41 4.01
C VAL A 187 -12.43 -0.71 2.88
N GLY A 188 -12.16 -1.98 2.65
CA GLY A 188 -11.21 -2.44 1.63
C GLY A 188 -9.74 -2.16 1.96
N SER A 189 -9.40 -1.88 3.22
CA SER A 189 -8.01 -1.80 3.66
C SER A 189 -7.52 -3.16 4.18
N GLY A 190 -6.21 -3.40 4.12
CA GLY A 190 -5.62 -4.58 4.77
C GLY A 190 -5.82 -4.59 6.29
N VAL A 191 -5.96 -3.40 6.92
CA VAL A 191 -6.26 -3.27 8.35
C VAL A 191 -7.63 -3.84 8.67
N GLU A 192 -8.64 -3.54 7.86
CA GLU A 192 -9.98 -4.09 8.02
C GLU A 192 -9.98 -5.62 7.89
N GLN A 193 -9.22 -6.15 6.92
CA GLN A 193 -9.07 -7.59 6.74
C GLN A 193 -8.42 -8.24 7.97
N SER A 194 -7.34 -7.65 8.49
CA SER A 194 -6.70 -8.12 9.71
C SER A 194 -7.63 -8.06 10.92
N ALA A 195 -8.38 -6.96 11.09
CA ALA A 195 -9.31 -6.79 12.19
C ALA A 195 -10.42 -7.86 12.14
N ALA A 196 -11.00 -8.11 10.96
CA ALA A 196 -12.03 -9.14 10.79
C ALA A 196 -11.50 -10.53 11.18
N LYS A 197 -10.31 -10.91 10.66
CA LYS A 197 -9.68 -12.22 10.92
C LYS A 197 -9.35 -12.41 12.40
N VAL A 198 -8.84 -11.38 13.09
CA VAL A 198 -8.52 -11.43 14.53
C VAL A 198 -9.79 -11.54 15.38
N ILE A 199 -10.81 -10.74 15.08
CA ILE A 199 -12.12 -10.78 15.76
C ILE A 199 -12.79 -12.14 15.59
N GLU A 200 -12.78 -12.70 14.36
CA GLU A 200 -13.30 -14.03 14.07
C GLU A 200 -12.53 -15.12 14.82
N SER A 201 -11.21 -15.03 14.91
CA SER A 201 -10.37 -15.97 15.65
C SER A 201 -10.66 -15.97 17.15
N ALA A 202 -11.16 -14.85 17.69
CA ALA A 202 -11.67 -14.76 19.05
C ALA A 202 -13.09 -15.32 19.22
N GLY A 203 -13.75 -15.73 18.13
CA GLY A 203 -15.13 -16.23 18.12
C GLY A 203 -16.18 -15.14 18.11
N LEU A 204 -15.80 -13.93 17.75
CA LEU A 204 -16.67 -12.75 17.61
C LEU A 204 -16.87 -12.42 16.12
N SER A 205 -17.85 -11.57 15.87
CA SER A 205 -18.10 -10.96 14.57
C SER A 205 -18.33 -9.44 14.73
N TYR A 206 -18.43 -8.71 13.65
CA TYR A 206 -18.78 -7.28 13.71
C TYR A 206 -20.16 -7.03 14.32
N ASP A 207 -21.09 -8.00 14.25
CA ASP A 207 -22.43 -7.89 14.83
C ASP A 207 -22.40 -7.95 16.37
N ASP A 208 -21.34 -8.48 16.98
CA ASP A 208 -21.15 -8.54 18.43
C ASP A 208 -20.58 -7.25 19.01
N LEU A 209 -20.14 -6.30 18.17
CA LEU A 209 -19.62 -5.01 18.56
C LEU A 209 -20.77 -4.00 18.72
N ALA A 210 -20.64 -3.06 19.68
CA ALA A 210 -21.62 -1.99 19.82
C ALA A 210 -21.63 -1.04 18.62
N GLN A 211 -20.45 -0.81 18.04
CA GLN A 211 -20.26 0.01 16.83
C GLN A 211 -18.98 -0.40 16.13
N VAL A 212 -19.08 -0.57 14.82
CA VAL A 212 -17.93 -0.72 13.91
C VAL A 212 -17.66 0.61 13.20
N SER A 213 -16.42 1.10 13.33
CA SER A 213 -16.00 2.36 12.71
C SER A 213 -14.97 2.07 11.61
N HIS A 214 -15.39 2.21 10.35
CA HIS A 214 -14.51 2.03 9.18
C HIS A 214 -13.72 3.32 8.90
N THR A 215 -12.76 3.64 9.77
CA THR A 215 -11.98 4.88 9.75
C THR A 215 -10.50 4.63 9.55
N GLY A 216 -9.80 5.61 8.97
CA GLY A 216 -8.34 5.59 8.92
C GLY A 216 -7.72 5.91 10.27
N TYR A 217 -6.42 5.70 10.42
CA TYR A 217 -5.72 5.84 11.71
C TYR A 217 -5.92 7.21 12.38
N ALA A 218 -5.82 8.31 11.62
CA ALA A 218 -6.00 9.66 12.18
C ALA A 218 -7.42 9.89 12.73
N ASP A 219 -8.44 9.37 12.02
CA ASP A 219 -9.83 9.48 12.46
C ASP A 219 -10.11 8.55 13.64
N SER A 220 -9.51 7.35 13.68
CA SER A 220 -9.57 6.43 14.81
C SER A 220 -8.96 7.06 16.07
N VAL A 221 -7.76 7.66 15.95
CA VAL A 221 -7.11 8.42 17.04
C VAL A 221 -8.01 9.55 17.55
N THR A 222 -8.57 10.34 16.62
CA THR A 222 -9.53 11.40 16.98
C THR A 222 -10.76 10.84 17.69
N GLY A 223 -11.31 9.73 17.22
CA GLY A 223 -12.44 9.02 17.82
C GLY A 223 -12.14 8.52 19.24
N MET A 224 -10.97 7.95 19.46
CA MET A 224 -10.50 7.48 20.77
C MET A 224 -10.31 8.66 21.74
N SER A 225 -9.59 9.70 21.32
CA SER A 225 -9.35 10.90 22.15
C SER A 225 -10.65 11.63 22.53
N ASN A 226 -11.69 11.54 21.70
CA ASN A 226 -13.00 12.13 21.98
C ASN A 226 -13.97 11.17 22.71
N GLY A 227 -13.54 9.96 23.04
CA GLY A 227 -14.35 8.95 23.69
C GLY A 227 -15.49 8.38 22.83
N ASN A 228 -15.35 8.41 21.51
CA ASN A 228 -16.30 7.83 20.53
C ASN A 228 -15.90 6.44 20.06
N ILE A 229 -14.65 6.04 20.25
CA ILE A 229 -14.07 4.73 19.94
C ILE A 229 -13.37 4.25 21.20
N ASP A 230 -13.62 2.99 21.58
CA ASP A 230 -13.05 2.36 22.78
C ASP A 230 -11.73 1.66 22.47
N ALA A 231 -11.63 1.03 21.30
CA ALA A 231 -10.43 0.39 20.79
C ALA A 231 -10.30 0.55 19.27
N ALA A 232 -9.08 0.47 18.75
CA ALA A 232 -8.85 0.52 17.31
C ALA A 232 -7.71 -0.42 16.89
N PHE A 233 -7.86 -0.97 15.69
CA PHE A 233 -6.84 -1.77 15.01
C PHE A 233 -5.91 -0.88 14.19
N PHE A 234 -4.61 -1.12 14.34
CA PHE A 234 -3.53 -0.52 13.57
C PHE A 234 -2.63 -1.66 13.08
N THR A 235 -2.75 -2.04 11.82
CA THR A 235 -1.83 -3.02 11.21
C THR A 235 -0.78 -2.25 10.42
N SER A 236 0.39 -2.07 11.02
CA SER A 236 1.41 -1.14 10.52
C SER A 236 2.81 -1.48 11.02
N GLY A 237 3.83 -0.80 10.49
CA GLY A 237 5.17 -0.82 11.08
C GLY A 237 5.19 -0.27 12.50
N VAL A 238 6.20 -0.67 13.26
CA VAL A 238 6.44 -0.24 14.66
C VAL A 238 7.70 0.64 14.71
N PRO A 239 7.63 1.85 15.30
CA PRO A 239 6.44 2.51 15.83
C PRO A 239 5.54 3.10 14.74
N ASN A 240 4.23 3.18 15.01
CA ASN A 240 3.29 3.93 14.19
C ASN A 240 3.11 5.35 14.73
N SER A 241 3.20 6.36 13.88
CA SER A 241 3.13 7.78 14.30
C SER A 241 1.77 8.17 14.86
N SER A 242 0.67 7.57 14.40
CA SER A 242 -0.67 7.83 14.93
C SER A 242 -0.82 7.29 16.35
N ILE A 243 -0.30 6.10 16.63
CA ILE A 243 -0.27 5.54 18.00
C ILE A 243 0.61 6.38 18.90
N THR A 244 1.82 6.72 18.47
CA THR A 244 2.73 7.58 19.25
C THR A 244 2.09 8.94 19.58
N GLY A 245 1.35 9.51 18.63
CA GLY A 245 0.60 10.74 18.87
C GLY A 245 -0.55 10.57 19.87
N LEU A 246 -1.26 9.45 19.80
CA LEU A 246 -2.36 9.13 20.73
C LEU A 246 -1.83 8.97 22.18
N MET A 247 -0.71 8.28 22.37
CA MET A 247 -0.06 8.10 23.68
C MET A 247 0.30 9.41 24.37
N GLN A 248 0.45 10.51 23.62
CA GLN A 248 0.74 11.84 24.22
C GLN A 248 -0.50 12.55 24.77
N SER A 249 -1.69 12.11 24.42
CA SER A 249 -2.96 12.80 24.72
C SER A 249 -4.02 11.92 25.39
N THR A 250 -3.83 10.62 25.41
CA THR A 250 -4.83 9.65 25.88
C THR A 250 -4.11 8.48 26.53
N ASP A 251 -4.58 8.09 27.70
CA ASP A 251 -4.08 6.89 28.38
C ASP A 251 -4.61 5.65 27.64
N ILE A 252 -3.69 4.85 27.14
CA ILE A 252 -3.99 3.68 26.31
C ILE A 252 -3.25 2.43 26.77
N THR A 253 -3.81 1.30 26.43
CA THR A 253 -3.17 -0.02 26.57
C THR A 253 -3.11 -0.71 25.22
N PHE A 254 -2.09 -1.54 25.01
CA PHE A 254 -2.02 -2.46 23.90
C PHE A 254 -2.70 -3.78 24.28
N VAL A 255 -3.67 -4.21 23.49
CA VAL A 255 -4.41 -5.44 23.71
C VAL A 255 -3.69 -6.58 23.00
N PRO A 256 -3.27 -7.64 23.71
CA PRO A 256 -2.53 -8.74 23.10
C PRO A 256 -3.40 -9.55 22.13
N VAL A 257 -2.78 -9.99 21.02
CA VAL A 257 -3.31 -11.03 20.13
C VAL A 257 -2.46 -12.27 20.34
N SER A 258 -2.83 -13.08 21.34
CA SER A 258 -2.00 -14.19 21.81
C SER A 258 -2.86 -15.40 22.23
N GLY A 259 -2.22 -16.50 22.63
CA GLY A 259 -2.87 -17.72 23.07
C GLY A 259 -3.81 -18.30 22.01
N ASP A 260 -4.97 -18.80 22.43
CA ASP A 260 -5.96 -19.46 21.54
C ASP A 260 -6.38 -18.62 20.33
N VAL A 261 -6.39 -17.27 20.46
CA VAL A 261 -6.75 -16.36 19.36
C VAL A 261 -5.64 -16.36 18.30
N ALA A 262 -4.39 -16.21 18.72
CA ALA A 262 -3.25 -16.26 17.81
C ALA A 262 -3.09 -17.65 17.17
N ASP A 263 -3.25 -18.74 17.97
CA ASP A 263 -3.12 -20.11 17.47
C ASP A 263 -4.16 -20.41 16.37
N LYS A 264 -5.41 -20.01 16.55
CA LYS A 264 -6.46 -20.18 15.54
C LYS A 264 -6.20 -19.32 14.30
N LEU A 265 -5.73 -18.09 14.49
CA LEU A 265 -5.39 -17.19 13.38
C LEU A 265 -4.25 -17.78 12.53
N LEU A 266 -3.18 -18.26 13.18
CA LEU A 266 -2.03 -18.86 12.49
C LEU A 266 -2.37 -20.18 11.81
N GLU A 267 -3.30 -20.98 12.38
CA GLU A 267 -3.78 -22.21 11.76
C GLU A 267 -4.63 -21.92 10.50
N ALA A 268 -5.50 -20.92 10.58
CA ALA A 268 -6.38 -20.54 9.47
C ALA A 268 -5.62 -19.77 8.37
N TYR A 269 -4.62 -18.98 8.73
CA TYR A 269 -3.94 -18.03 7.86
C TYR A 269 -2.42 -18.14 8.00
N PRO A 270 -1.77 -19.10 7.33
CA PRO A 270 -0.34 -19.42 7.52
C PRO A 270 0.66 -18.32 7.06
N TYR A 271 0.17 -17.24 6.49
CA TYR A 271 0.97 -16.05 6.18
C TYR A 271 1.10 -15.06 7.34
N TYR A 272 0.38 -15.28 8.46
CA TYR A 272 0.66 -14.58 9.72
C TYR A 272 1.81 -15.25 10.47
N GLU A 273 2.49 -14.48 11.30
CA GLU A 273 3.54 -14.95 12.20
C GLU A 273 3.37 -14.29 13.57
N THR A 274 3.87 -14.94 14.62
CA THR A 274 3.89 -14.34 15.96
C THR A 274 4.86 -13.17 15.98
N TYR A 275 4.50 -12.14 16.73
CA TYR A 275 5.34 -10.97 16.95
C TYR A 275 5.21 -10.50 18.40
N THR A 276 6.31 -10.02 19.00
CA THR A 276 6.30 -9.43 20.34
C THR A 276 6.73 -7.97 20.25
N LEU A 277 5.87 -7.06 20.70
CA LEU A 277 6.23 -5.66 20.93
C LEU A 277 7.15 -5.61 22.16
N PRO A 278 8.40 -5.14 22.03
CA PRO A 278 9.35 -5.23 23.14
C PRO A 278 9.09 -4.19 24.22
N ALA A 279 9.33 -4.57 25.47
CA ALA A 279 9.39 -3.66 26.61
C ALA A 279 10.66 -2.82 26.58
N GLY A 280 10.61 -1.60 27.14
CA GLY A 280 11.77 -0.74 27.36
C GLY A 280 12.52 -0.35 26.09
N ALA A 281 11.83 -0.27 24.96
CA ALA A 281 12.38 0.11 23.68
C ALA A 281 11.86 1.50 23.24
N PRO A 282 12.56 2.60 23.64
CA PRO A 282 12.12 3.97 23.38
C PRO A 282 11.95 4.30 21.88
N GLU A 283 12.75 3.65 21.03
CA GLU A 283 12.67 3.78 19.57
C GLU A 283 11.41 3.13 18.98
N ARG A 284 10.64 2.39 19.81
CA ARG A 284 9.36 1.79 19.45
C ARG A 284 8.21 2.49 20.18
N TYR A 285 7.85 2.07 21.41
CA TYR A 285 6.78 2.71 22.21
C TYR A 285 7.15 2.89 23.67
N ASP A 286 8.32 2.42 24.10
CA ASP A 286 8.78 2.44 25.50
C ASP A 286 7.77 1.78 26.45
N LEU A 287 7.26 0.61 26.06
CA LEU A 287 6.25 -0.13 26.83
C LEU A 287 6.84 -0.62 28.16
N GLY A 288 6.02 -0.65 29.21
CA GLY A 288 6.42 -1.16 30.52
C GLY A 288 6.58 -2.68 30.55
N GLU A 289 5.91 -3.39 29.65
CA GLU A 289 5.96 -4.84 29.50
C GLU A 289 5.87 -5.24 28.03
N GLU A 290 6.27 -6.47 27.72
CA GLU A 290 6.14 -7.02 26.37
C GLU A 290 4.68 -7.31 26.05
N VAL A 291 4.30 -7.10 24.79
CA VAL A 291 2.94 -7.41 24.31
C VAL A 291 3.05 -8.37 23.12
N ASP A 292 2.54 -9.57 23.31
CA ASP A 292 2.47 -10.57 22.27
C ASP A 292 1.32 -10.25 21.31
N THR A 293 1.63 -10.35 20.02
CA THR A 293 0.69 -10.09 18.94
C THR A 293 1.09 -10.92 17.70
N VAL A 294 0.52 -10.57 16.56
CA VAL A 294 0.81 -11.19 15.28
C VAL A 294 1.24 -10.15 14.26
N ALA A 295 1.95 -10.59 13.24
CA ALA A 295 2.38 -9.75 12.14
C ALA A 295 2.13 -10.45 10.80
N ILE A 296 2.04 -9.64 9.76
CA ILE A 296 1.92 -10.09 8.39
C ILE A 296 2.90 -9.32 7.52
N ARG A 297 3.51 -9.97 6.54
CA ARG A 297 4.47 -9.32 5.67
C ARG A 297 3.79 -8.33 4.73
N ASN A 298 4.46 -7.23 4.44
CA ASN A 298 4.09 -6.35 3.33
C ASN A 298 4.87 -6.75 2.07
N MET A 299 4.36 -6.33 0.92
CA MET A 299 4.97 -6.59 -0.37
C MET A 299 4.94 -5.33 -1.23
N LEU A 300 5.97 -5.14 -2.02
CA LEU A 300 6.02 -4.20 -3.13
C LEU A 300 5.57 -4.95 -4.38
N ILE A 301 4.50 -4.48 -5.01
CA ILE A 301 3.87 -5.13 -6.15
C ILE A 301 3.77 -4.20 -7.35
N VAL A 302 3.70 -4.81 -8.53
CA VAL A 302 3.52 -4.16 -9.83
C VAL A 302 2.52 -4.96 -10.66
N SER A 303 2.09 -4.42 -11.82
CA SER A 303 1.39 -5.20 -12.85
C SER A 303 2.34 -6.21 -13.49
N SER A 304 1.83 -7.38 -13.89
CA SER A 304 2.57 -8.35 -14.72
C SER A 304 3.03 -7.78 -16.07
N ASP A 305 2.39 -6.70 -16.55
CA ASP A 305 2.73 -5.98 -17.78
C ASP A 305 3.91 -5.01 -17.62
N MET A 306 4.47 -4.84 -16.39
CA MET A 306 5.65 -4.00 -16.20
C MET A 306 6.82 -4.59 -17.01
N ARG A 307 7.61 -3.74 -17.65
CA ARG A 307 8.80 -4.18 -18.39
C ARG A 307 9.82 -4.81 -17.43
N ASP A 308 10.44 -5.92 -17.87
CA ASP A 308 11.42 -6.67 -17.07
C ASP A 308 12.60 -5.79 -16.65
N ASP A 309 13.16 -4.97 -17.57
CA ASP A 309 14.27 -4.06 -17.26
C ASP A 309 13.93 -3.00 -16.21
N VAL A 310 12.68 -2.50 -16.18
CA VAL A 310 12.21 -1.57 -15.14
C VAL A 310 12.05 -2.29 -13.82
N ALA A 311 11.43 -3.46 -13.82
CA ALA A 311 11.19 -4.24 -12.59
C ALA A 311 12.52 -4.70 -11.95
N GLU A 312 13.50 -5.13 -12.75
CA GLU A 312 14.87 -5.46 -12.31
C GLU A 312 15.52 -4.24 -11.65
N GLU A 313 15.56 -3.11 -12.33
CA GLU A 313 16.16 -1.87 -11.85
C GLU A 313 15.51 -1.36 -10.54
N LEU A 314 14.17 -1.38 -10.45
CA LEU A 314 13.47 -0.97 -9.23
C LEU A 314 13.78 -1.90 -8.05
N THR A 315 13.89 -3.21 -8.31
CA THR A 315 14.22 -4.20 -7.28
C THR A 315 15.64 -4.01 -6.79
N GLN A 316 16.60 -3.84 -7.70
CA GLN A 316 18.01 -3.54 -7.38
C GLN A 316 18.13 -2.26 -6.56
N ARG A 317 17.52 -1.15 -7.01
CA ARG A 317 17.57 0.13 -6.30
C ARG A 317 16.97 0.08 -4.91
N PHE A 318 15.93 -0.70 -4.75
CA PHE A 318 15.33 -0.91 -3.43
C PHE A 318 16.29 -1.70 -2.52
N TYR A 319 16.93 -2.76 -3.01
CA TYR A 319 17.96 -3.53 -2.29
C TYR A 319 19.14 -2.63 -1.90
N ASP A 320 19.68 -1.85 -2.83
CA ASP A 320 20.78 -0.93 -2.57
C ASP A 320 20.42 0.13 -1.53
N TYR A 321 19.19 0.66 -1.60
CA TYR A 321 18.68 1.60 -0.61
C TYR A 321 18.62 0.99 0.77
N LEU A 322 18.13 -0.24 0.92
CA LEU A 322 18.07 -0.96 2.20
C LEU A 322 19.45 -1.20 2.80
N ASN A 323 20.47 -1.45 1.98
CA ASN A 323 21.86 -1.63 2.39
C ASN A 323 22.61 -0.31 2.63
N SER A 324 21.97 0.84 2.36
CA SER A 324 22.60 2.14 2.54
C SER A 324 22.39 2.71 3.94
N GLU A 325 23.22 3.68 4.32
CA GLU A 325 23.03 4.48 5.55
C GLU A 325 21.86 5.48 5.44
N ASN A 326 21.23 5.61 4.25
CA ASN A 326 20.22 6.63 3.96
C ASN A 326 18.79 6.17 4.28
N VAL A 327 18.58 4.95 4.78
CA VAL A 327 17.26 4.46 5.16
C VAL A 327 16.64 5.37 6.21
N SER A 328 15.59 6.10 5.85
CA SER A 328 14.97 7.11 6.70
C SER A 328 13.77 6.60 7.50
N VAL A 329 13.07 5.58 7.00
CA VAL A 329 11.85 5.03 7.61
C VAL A 329 12.22 3.92 8.60
N GLY A 330 11.80 4.07 9.87
CA GLY A 330 12.16 3.17 10.97
C GLY A 330 11.83 1.70 10.70
N ALA A 331 10.69 1.42 10.08
CA ALA A 331 10.28 0.05 9.73
C ALA A 331 11.23 -0.62 8.72
N LEU A 332 11.80 0.14 7.79
CA LEU A 332 12.78 -0.36 6.81
C LEU A 332 14.17 -0.52 7.40
N LYS A 333 14.55 0.29 8.42
CA LYS A 333 15.86 0.14 9.10
C LYS A 333 16.06 -1.21 9.78
N GLN A 334 14.96 -1.86 10.12
CA GLN A 334 14.97 -3.15 10.83
C GLN A 334 14.69 -4.33 9.89
N PHE A 335 14.48 -4.04 8.62
CA PHE A 335 14.19 -5.04 7.61
C PHE A 335 15.52 -5.56 7.01
N ASP A 336 15.64 -6.87 6.98
CA ASP A 336 16.80 -7.57 6.40
C ASP A 336 16.67 -7.61 4.88
N PRO A 337 17.54 -6.93 4.12
CA PRO A 337 17.51 -6.93 2.65
C PRO A 337 17.56 -8.33 2.04
N ASP A 338 18.31 -9.26 2.63
CA ASP A 338 18.47 -10.63 2.13
C ASP A 338 17.18 -11.46 2.26
N SER A 339 16.17 -10.92 2.95
CA SER A 339 14.86 -11.54 3.05
C SER A 339 13.85 -11.04 2.02
N MET A 340 14.22 -10.12 1.12
CA MET A 340 13.30 -9.48 0.15
C MET A 340 12.57 -10.48 -0.76
N ASN A 341 13.20 -11.58 -1.15
CA ASN A 341 12.62 -12.62 -2.00
C ASN A 341 11.96 -13.77 -1.22
N GLN A 342 11.87 -13.65 0.11
CA GLN A 342 11.33 -14.73 0.94
C GLN A 342 9.84 -14.53 1.26
N LYS A 343 9.11 -15.63 1.39
CA LYS A 343 7.69 -15.66 1.79
C LYS A 343 6.78 -14.76 0.92
N LEU A 344 7.09 -14.64 -0.36
CA LEU A 344 6.25 -13.95 -1.32
C LEU A 344 5.05 -14.83 -1.67
N VAL A 345 3.85 -14.28 -1.59
CA VAL A 345 2.59 -15.00 -1.85
C VAL A 345 2.03 -14.71 -3.25
N ALA A 346 2.47 -13.64 -3.90
CA ALA A 346 2.25 -13.36 -5.29
C ALA A 346 3.44 -13.88 -6.13
N PRO A 347 3.24 -14.20 -7.43
CA PRO A 347 4.34 -14.54 -8.32
C PRO A 347 5.41 -13.45 -8.34
N VAL A 348 6.68 -13.82 -8.37
CA VAL A 348 7.78 -12.86 -8.52
C VAL A 348 7.80 -12.36 -9.96
N HIS A 349 7.99 -11.05 -10.16
CA HIS A 349 8.13 -10.48 -11.49
C HIS A 349 9.42 -10.99 -12.16
N PRO A 350 9.42 -11.36 -13.47
CA PRO A 350 10.61 -11.88 -14.14
C PRO A 350 11.84 -11.01 -13.97
N GLY A 351 11.74 -9.69 -14.14
CA GLY A 351 12.87 -8.77 -13.90
C GLY A 351 13.36 -8.76 -12.46
N ALA A 352 12.47 -8.86 -11.47
CA ALA A 352 12.89 -8.99 -10.08
C ALA A 352 13.60 -10.34 -9.83
N GLN A 353 13.16 -11.42 -10.48
CA GLN A 353 13.80 -12.73 -10.41
C GLN A 353 15.21 -12.70 -11.01
N GLU A 354 15.41 -12.00 -12.15
CA GLU A 354 16.74 -11.81 -12.76
C GLU A 354 17.70 -11.15 -11.78
N PHE A 355 17.27 -10.13 -11.07
CA PHE A 355 18.06 -9.49 -10.02
C PHE A 355 18.43 -10.48 -8.88
N TYR A 356 17.45 -11.22 -8.35
CA TYR A 356 17.72 -12.19 -7.27
C TYR A 356 18.65 -13.34 -7.69
N ASP A 357 18.55 -13.78 -8.95
CA ASP A 357 19.45 -14.80 -9.51
C ASP A 357 20.89 -14.26 -9.63
N SER A 358 21.05 -12.97 -9.95
CA SER A 358 22.37 -12.31 -10.02
C SER A 358 23.05 -12.24 -8.65
N LEU A 359 22.32 -11.90 -7.58
CA LEU A 359 22.84 -11.88 -6.21
C LEU A 359 23.35 -13.27 -5.79
N SER A 360 22.56 -14.31 -6.10
CA SER A 360 22.91 -15.69 -5.73
C SER A 360 24.17 -16.20 -6.46
N SER A 361 24.48 -15.65 -7.64
CA SER A 361 25.68 -16.02 -8.39
C SER A 361 26.95 -15.34 -7.87
N GLU A 362 26.85 -14.10 -7.38
CA GLU A 362 27.97 -13.35 -6.80
C GLU A 362 28.42 -13.97 -5.45
N ASP A 363 27.49 -14.43 -4.62
CA ASP A 363 27.81 -15.12 -3.36
C ASP A 363 28.52 -16.48 -3.59
N GLY A 364 28.15 -17.16 -4.69
CA GLY A 364 28.80 -18.45 -5.05
C GLY A 364 30.28 -18.33 -5.52
N GLU A 365 30.62 -17.22 -6.19
CA GLU A 365 32.00 -16.96 -6.65
C GLU A 365 32.92 -16.48 -5.51
N ALA A 366 32.36 -15.83 -4.47
CA ALA A 366 33.15 -15.35 -3.33
C ALA A 366 33.59 -16.48 -2.40
N ASP A 367 32.83 -17.58 -2.32
CA ASP A 367 33.16 -18.73 -1.46
C ASP A 367 34.22 -19.68 -2.09
N ASP A 368 34.28 -19.74 -3.45
CA ASP A 368 35.25 -20.62 -4.15
C ASP A 368 36.67 -20.02 -4.22
N THR A 369 36.81 -18.69 -4.07
CA THR A 369 38.13 -18.03 -4.06
C THR A 369 38.81 -18.05 -2.69
N SER A 370 38.13 -18.41 -1.60
CA SER A 370 38.69 -18.49 -0.24
C SER A 370 39.29 -19.86 0.10
N SER A 371 39.12 -20.88 -0.75
CA SER A 371 39.56 -22.24 -0.49
C SER A 371 40.90 -22.65 -1.15
N GLU A 372 41.51 -21.81 -1.99
CA GLU A 372 42.76 -22.16 -2.73
C GLU A 372 44.06 -21.64 -2.09
N ASP A 373 44.02 -20.85 -1.00
CA ASP A 373 45.26 -20.25 -0.46
C ASP A 373 45.77 -20.84 0.86
N SER A 374 45.55 -22.17 1.13
CA SER A 374 46.08 -22.84 2.33
C SER A 374 46.74 -24.21 2.10
N ALA A 375 47.36 -24.41 0.94
CA ALA A 375 48.12 -25.67 0.69
C ALA A 375 49.46 -25.43 0.01
N ASP A 376 50.36 -24.61 0.60
CA ASP A 376 51.80 -24.69 0.27
C ASP A 376 52.68 -23.99 1.32
N ASP A 377 52.82 -24.59 2.53
CA ASP A 377 53.98 -24.34 3.40
C ASP A 377 54.15 -25.45 4.45
N ALA A 378 54.49 -26.64 3.98
CA ALA A 378 55.04 -27.70 4.87
C ALA A 378 55.96 -28.62 4.11
N GLN A 379 57.15 -28.14 3.71
CA GLN A 379 58.31 -28.95 3.49
C GLN A 379 59.61 -28.11 3.37
N SER A 380 60.27 -27.83 4.47
CA SER A 380 61.78 -27.81 4.53
C SER A 380 62.24 -27.80 5.95
#